data_32c3234d048696e39634938aaa7b1b73
#
_entry.id   32c3234d048696e39634938aaa7b1b73
#
_cell.length_a   1.000
_cell.length_b   1.000
_cell.length_c   1.000
_cell.angle_alpha   90.00
_cell.angle_beta   90.00
_cell.angle_gamma   90.00
#
_symmetry.space_group_name_H-M   'P 1'
#
loop_
_entity.id
_entity.type
_entity.pdbx_description
1 polymer ?
#
loop_
_entity_poly.entity_id
_entity_poly.type
_entity_poly.pdbx_seq_one_letter_code
_entity_poly.pdbx_strand_id
1 'polypeptide(L)'
;DLLPNAIKHGWRSGLEKSLADYLDERNIDYEYEEHKLVYTVPERQATYTPDFYVITRTGKVIIIETKGRFVTADRQKMLLVKEQHPTLDIRFVFSNPKSKISKKSKTTYAAWCEKHGFPYAAKVAPEEWLNE
;
A
#
# COMPACT_ATOMS: atom_id res chain seq x y z
N ASP A 1 18.72 16.53 -7.45
CA ASP A 1 18.36 15.65 -8.53
C ASP A 1 16.88 15.73 -8.84
N LEU A 2 16.57 16.01 -10.08
CA LEU A 2 15.20 16.27 -10.51
C LEU A 2 14.66 15.20 -11.44
N LEU A 3 15.31 14.04 -11.52
CA LEU A 3 14.78 12.95 -12.30
C LEU A 3 13.46 12.48 -11.67
N PRO A 4 12.40 12.38 -12.47
CA PRO A 4 11.15 11.84 -11.96
C PRO A 4 11.36 10.43 -11.41
N ASN A 5 10.70 10.12 -10.32
CA ASN A 5 10.79 8.79 -9.74
C ASN A 5 10.36 7.71 -10.73
N ALA A 6 9.44 8.02 -11.64
CA ALA A 6 9.02 7.08 -12.67
C ALA A 6 10.19 6.61 -13.53
N ILE A 7 11.12 7.51 -13.86
CA ILE A 7 12.34 7.14 -14.60
C ILE A 7 13.29 6.38 -13.70
N LYS A 8 13.45 6.85 -12.46
CA LYS A 8 14.38 6.27 -11.50
C LYS A 8 13.97 4.86 -11.08
N HIS A 9 12.68 4.63 -10.84
CA HIS A 9 12.19 3.40 -10.26
C HIS A 9 11.52 2.45 -11.25
N GLY A 10 11.14 2.92 -12.44
CA GLY A 10 10.45 2.08 -13.41
C GLY A 10 9.10 1.62 -12.87
N TRP A 11 8.18 2.57 -12.64
CA TRP A 11 6.87 2.27 -12.05
C TRP A 11 6.18 1.13 -12.78
N ARG A 12 5.64 0.19 -12.00
CA ARG A 12 4.97 -0.99 -12.55
C ARG A 12 3.53 -0.75 -12.97
N SER A 13 2.94 0.36 -12.52
CA SER A 13 1.56 0.69 -12.87
C SER A 13 1.34 2.18 -12.91
N GLY A 14 0.27 2.59 -13.60
CA GLY A 14 -0.14 4.00 -13.62
C GLY A 14 -0.58 4.50 -12.25
N LEU A 15 -1.15 3.62 -11.43
CA LEU A 15 -1.57 3.97 -10.08
C LEU A 15 -0.37 4.29 -9.20
N GLU A 16 0.70 3.49 -9.29
CA GLU A 16 1.93 3.74 -8.53
C GLU A 16 2.55 5.07 -8.95
N LYS A 17 2.63 5.32 -10.27
CA LYS A 17 3.16 6.59 -10.76
C LYS A 17 2.30 7.77 -10.28
N SER A 18 0.99 7.63 -10.33
CA SER A 18 0.08 8.70 -9.89
C SER A 18 0.27 9.01 -8.42
N LEU A 19 0.41 7.99 -7.58
CA LEU A 19 0.64 8.21 -6.16
C LEU A 19 2.01 8.83 -5.91
N ALA A 20 3.06 8.36 -6.61
CA ALA A 20 4.39 8.92 -6.45
C ALA A 20 4.42 10.40 -6.84
N ASP A 21 3.79 10.75 -7.96
CA ASP A 21 3.70 12.15 -8.40
C ASP A 21 2.97 13.00 -7.36
N TYR A 22 1.88 12.47 -6.80
CA TYR A 22 1.10 13.14 -5.76
C TYR A 22 1.97 13.42 -4.52
N LEU A 23 2.76 12.43 -4.09
CA LEU A 23 3.65 12.58 -2.94
C LEU A 23 4.78 13.56 -3.23
N ASP A 24 5.37 13.49 -4.44
CA ASP A 24 6.44 14.41 -4.85
C ASP A 24 5.96 15.86 -4.86
N GLU A 25 4.76 16.12 -5.37
CA GLU A 25 4.19 17.46 -5.42
C GLU A 25 3.98 18.07 -4.03
N ARG A 26 3.79 17.22 -3.02
CA ARG A 26 3.56 17.65 -1.64
C ARG A 26 4.79 17.58 -0.76
N ASN A 27 5.94 17.26 -1.37
CA ASN A 27 7.24 17.15 -0.69
C ASN A 27 7.17 16.15 0.49
N ILE A 28 6.52 15.01 0.24
CA ILE A 28 6.43 13.92 1.21
C ILE A 28 7.52 12.91 0.89
N ASP A 29 8.31 12.55 1.89
CA ASP A 29 9.35 11.55 1.73
C ASP A 29 8.75 10.16 1.64
N TYR A 30 9.28 9.35 0.74
CA TYR A 30 8.89 7.96 0.63
C TYR A 30 10.04 7.15 0.03
N GLU A 31 9.97 5.84 0.25
CA GLU A 31 10.81 4.88 -0.45
C GLU A 31 9.89 4.02 -1.30
N TYR A 32 10.28 3.78 -2.54
CA TYR A 32 9.50 2.95 -3.45
C TYR A 32 10.22 1.62 -3.65
N GLU A 33 9.61 0.53 -3.21
CA GLU A 33 10.10 -0.84 -3.38
C GLU A 33 11.55 -1.05 -2.89
N GLU A 34 12.00 -0.25 -1.93
CA GLU A 34 13.34 -0.38 -1.36
C GLU A 34 13.30 -1.00 0.03
N HIS A 35 12.27 -0.68 0.81
CA HIS A 35 12.14 -1.17 2.16
C HIS A 35 11.66 -2.62 2.14
N LYS A 36 12.30 -3.48 2.94
CA LYS A 36 11.96 -4.89 2.97
C LYS A 36 11.61 -5.32 4.38
N LEU A 37 10.50 -6.03 4.52
CA LEU A 37 10.03 -6.55 5.79
C LEU A 37 9.97 -8.07 5.72
N VAL A 38 10.55 -8.74 6.69
CA VAL A 38 10.50 -10.20 6.78
C VAL A 38 9.19 -10.58 7.44
N TYR A 39 8.51 -11.55 6.86
CA TYR A 39 7.35 -12.18 7.48
C TYR A 39 7.43 -13.68 7.23
N THR A 40 6.74 -14.46 8.06
CA THR A 40 6.76 -15.90 7.95
C THR A 40 5.48 -16.39 7.29
N VAL A 41 5.64 -17.08 6.18
CA VAL A 41 4.57 -17.91 5.62
C VAL A 41 4.69 -19.25 6.33
N PRO A 42 3.60 -19.90 6.75
CA PRO A 42 3.73 -21.21 7.40
C PRO A 42 4.64 -22.12 6.58
N GLU A 43 5.59 -22.74 7.25
CA GLU A 43 6.61 -23.64 6.68
C GLU A 43 7.71 -22.96 5.86
N ARG A 44 7.69 -21.64 5.68
CA ARG A 44 8.80 -20.93 5.04
C ARG A 44 8.77 -19.45 5.39
N GLN A 45 9.93 -18.83 5.31
CA GLN A 45 10.00 -17.38 5.42
C GLN A 45 9.85 -16.74 4.05
N ALA A 46 9.26 -15.56 4.04
CA ALA A 46 9.12 -14.77 2.83
C ALA A 46 9.42 -13.31 3.15
N THR A 47 9.66 -12.52 2.11
CA THR A 47 9.95 -11.09 2.27
C THR A 47 8.80 -10.28 1.67
N TYR A 48 8.36 -9.27 2.41
CA TYR A 48 7.39 -8.30 1.95
C TYR A 48 8.12 -6.98 1.67
N THR A 49 7.97 -6.49 0.46
CA THR A 49 8.50 -5.18 0.08
C THR A 49 7.32 -4.25 -0.16
N PRO A 50 7.05 -3.30 0.76
CA PRO A 50 5.97 -2.35 0.56
C PRO A 50 6.15 -1.54 -0.71
N ASP A 51 5.05 -1.18 -1.36
CA ASP A 51 5.14 -0.25 -2.49
C ASP A 51 5.70 1.08 -2.00
N PHE A 52 5.14 1.63 -0.93
CA PHE A 52 5.59 2.91 -0.38
C PHE A 52 5.74 2.83 1.14
N TYR A 53 6.87 3.28 1.61
CA TYR A 53 7.17 3.49 3.03
C TYR A 53 7.19 4.99 3.22
N VAL A 54 6.11 5.54 3.75
CA VAL A 54 5.87 6.99 3.77
C VAL A 54 6.15 7.55 5.14
N ILE A 55 6.89 8.66 5.17
CA ILE A 55 7.15 9.41 6.39
C ILE A 55 6.28 10.66 6.33
N THR A 56 5.27 10.73 7.20
CA THR A 56 4.33 11.85 7.20
C THR A 56 4.99 13.14 7.65
N ARG A 57 4.28 14.26 7.54
CA ARG A 57 4.82 15.56 7.93
C ARG A 57 5.18 15.64 9.41
N THR A 58 4.58 14.81 10.25
CA THR A 58 4.92 14.77 11.68
C THR A 58 5.96 13.71 12.01
N GLY A 59 6.46 12.99 11.01
CA GLY A 59 7.47 11.94 11.20
C GLY A 59 6.90 10.55 11.45
N LYS A 60 5.59 10.37 11.36
CA LYS A 60 4.96 9.06 11.50
C LYS A 60 5.23 8.24 10.23
N VAL A 61 5.47 6.94 10.40
CA VAL A 61 5.65 6.03 9.26
C VAL A 61 4.33 5.34 8.95
N ILE A 62 3.90 5.41 7.70
CA ILE A 62 2.78 4.62 7.20
C ILE A 62 3.24 3.86 5.95
N ILE A 63 2.70 2.67 5.78
CA ILE A 63 2.96 1.84 4.62
C ILE A 63 1.76 1.92 3.71
N ILE A 64 1.98 2.21 2.43
CA ILE A 64 0.90 2.28 1.47
C ILE A 64 1.13 1.23 0.39
N GLU A 65 0.12 0.38 0.21
CA GLU A 65 0.06 -0.60 -0.87
C GLU A 65 -0.92 -0.14 -1.92
N THR A 66 -0.48 -0.12 -3.16
CA THR A 66 -1.34 0.25 -4.29
C THR A 66 -1.82 -1.01 -4.99
N LYS A 67 -3.12 -1.11 -5.24
CA LYS A 67 -3.70 -2.29 -5.87
C LYS A 67 -4.74 -1.91 -6.92
N GLY A 68 -4.52 -2.36 -8.15
CA GLY A 68 -5.56 -2.38 -9.16
C GLY A 68 -6.45 -3.60 -8.93
N ARG A 69 -5.83 -4.79 -8.87
CA ARG A 69 -6.51 -6.04 -8.51
C ARG A 69 -5.96 -6.55 -7.20
N PHE A 70 -6.85 -6.91 -6.30
CA PHE A 70 -6.49 -7.36 -4.96
C PHE A 70 -6.88 -8.84 -4.84
N VAL A 71 -6.00 -9.69 -5.37
CA VAL A 71 -6.27 -11.12 -5.50
C VAL A 71 -6.09 -11.86 -4.18
N THR A 72 -6.55 -13.11 -4.11
CA THR A 72 -6.52 -13.92 -2.89
C THR A 72 -5.12 -14.01 -2.29
N ALA A 73 -4.10 -14.24 -3.12
CA ALA A 73 -2.72 -14.34 -2.63
C ALA A 73 -2.27 -13.06 -1.95
N ASP A 74 -2.63 -11.90 -2.52
CA ASP A 74 -2.30 -10.60 -1.92
C ASP A 74 -2.99 -10.44 -0.56
N ARG A 75 -4.28 -10.79 -0.50
CA ARG A 75 -5.05 -10.65 0.73
C ARG A 75 -4.49 -11.54 1.85
N GLN A 76 -4.16 -12.80 1.53
CA GLN A 76 -3.57 -13.72 2.50
C GLN A 76 -2.21 -13.21 2.99
N LYS A 77 -1.38 -12.74 2.07
CA LYS A 77 -0.08 -12.16 2.41
C LYS A 77 -0.22 -10.99 3.38
N MET A 78 -1.15 -10.07 3.09
CA MET A 78 -1.30 -8.88 3.92
C MET A 78 -1.83 -9.21 5.31
N LEU A 79 -2.67 -10.23 5.44
CA LEU A 79 -3.11 -10.70 6.74
C LEU A 79 -1.96 -11.27 7.55
N LEU A 80 -1.07 -12.05 6.92
CA LEU A 80 0.11 -12.59 7.60
C LEU A 80 1.07 -11.48 8.02
N VAL A 81 1.31 -10.51 7.14
CA VAL A 81 2.19 -9.38 7.46
C VAL A 81 1.63 -8.60 8.65
N LYS A 82 0.33 -8.30 8.63
CA LYS A 82 -0.32 -7.57 9.72
C LYS A 82 -0.23 -8.33 11.04
N GLU A 83 -0.46 -9.63 11.00
CA GLU A 83 -0.41 -10.47 12.20
C GLU A 83 1.00 -10.50 12.78
N GLN A 84 2.02 -10.59 11.93
CA GLN A 84 3.40 -10.74 12.36
C GLN A 84 4.10 -9.41 12.63
N HIS A 85 3.53 -8.31 12.15
CA HIS A 85 4.03 -6.96 12.36
C HIS A 85 2.88 -6.04 12.81
N PRO A 86 2.31 -6.29 13.99
CA PRO A 86 1.07 -5.60 14.40
C PRO A 86 1.25 -4.10 14.65
N THR A 87 2.48 -3.62 14.79
CA THR A 87 2.74 -2.19 15.00
C THR A 87 2.84 -1.41 13.70
N LEU A 88 2.89 -2.08 12.56
CA LEU A 88 2.94 -1.40 11.27
C LEU A 88 1.58 -0.84 10.91
N ASP A 89 1.59 0.38 10.38
CA ASP A 89 0.38 1.05 9.90
C ASP A 89 0.32 0.84 8.39
N ILE A 90 -0.39 -0.20 7.97
CA ILE A 90 -0.51 -0.60 6.57
C ILE A 90 -1.85 -0.13 6.03
N ARG A 91 -1.82 0.62 4.94
CA ARG A 91 -2.99 1.19 4.29
C ARG A 91 -2.98 0.88 2.81
N PHE A 92 -4.16 0.85 2.21
CA PHE A 92 -4.30 0.54 0.78
C PHE A 92 -4.79 1.74 0.00
N VAL A 93 -4.26 1.88 -1.22
CA VAL A 93 -4.81 2.79 -2.21
C VAL A 93 -5.23 1.94 -3.40
N PHE A 94 -6.52 1.88 -3.67
CA PHE A 94 -7.08 1.09 -4.76
C PHE A 94 -7.44 1.96 -5.94
N SER A 95 -7.33 1.42 -7.15
CA SER A 95 -7.91 2.06 -8.32
C SER A 95 -9.42 2.19 -8.14
N ASN A 96 -10.07 1.13 -7.61
CA ASN A 96 -11.50 1.14 -7.32
C ASN A 96 -11.80 0.28 -6.09
N PRO A 97 -11.98 0.91 -4.91
CA PRO A 97 -12.27 0.16 -3.69
C PRO A 97 -13.64 -0.53 -3.70
N LYS A 98 -14.51 -0.20 -4.64
CA LYS A 98 -15.82 -0.86 -4.78
C LYS A 98 -15.75 -2.16 -5.55
N SER A 99 -14.60 -2.50 -6.12
CA SER A 99 -14.42 -3.78 -6.81
C SER A 99 -14.60 -4.94 -5.85
N LYS A 100 -15.21 -6.02 -6.33
CA LYS A 100 -15.44 -7.21 -5.52
C LYS A 100 -14.18 -8.07 -5.48
N ILE A 101 -13.98 -8.78 -4.37
CA ILE A 101 -12.80 -9.64 -4.20
C ILE A 101 -12.86 -10.88 -5.12
N SER A 102 -14.05 -11.26 -5.58
CA SER A 102 -14.22 -12.33 -6.56
C SER A 102 -15.58 -12.17 -7.24
N LYS A 103 -15.78 -12.90 -8.35
CA LYS A 103 -17.05 -12.86 -9.09
C LYS A 103 -18.23 -13.33 -8.26
N LYS A 104 -18.00 -14.27 -7.35
CA LYS A 104 -19.07 -14.89 -6.55
C LYS A 104 -19.29 -14.18 -5.22
N SER A 105 -18.38 -13.31 -4.83
CA SER A 105 -18.45 -12.63 -3.53
C SER A 105 -19.18 -11.30 -3.66
N LYS A 106 -19.89 -10.93 -2.61
CA LYS A 106 -20.46 -9.58 -2.48
C LYS A 106 -19.49 -8.64 -1.77
N THR A 107 -18.39 -9.17 -1.24
CA THR A 107 -17.42 -8.38 -0.49
C THR A 107 -16.57 -7.55 -1.44
N THR A 108 -16.56 -6.23 -1.22
CA THR A 108 -15.70 -5.32 -1.96
C THR A 108 -14.32 -5.24 -1.31
N TYR A 109 -13.35 -4.67 -2.01
CA TYR A 109 -12.03 -4.39 -1.44
C TYR A 109 -12.17 -3.52 -0.18
N ALA A 110 -13.02 -2.50 -0.26
CA ALA A 110 -13.30 -1.61 0.88
C ALA A 110 -13.83 -2.40 2.08
N ALA A 111 -14.84 -3.24 1.85
CA ALA A 111 -15.42 -4.05 2.92
C ALA A 111 -14.41 -5.01 3.54
N TRP A 112 -13.56 -5.61 2.70
CA TRP A 112 -12.49 -6.48 3.18
C TRP A 112 -11.52 -5.72 4.07
N CYS A 113 -11.11 -4.51 3.65
CA CYS A 113 -10.22 -3.67 4.45
C CYS A 113 -10.86 -3.29 5.79
N GLU A 114 -12.14 -2.91 5.77
CA GLU A 114 -12.86 -2.55 6.99
C GLU A 114 -12.95 -3.73 7.95
N LYS A 115 -13.20 -4.92 7.41
CA LYS A 115 -13.27 -6.14 8.24
C LYS A 115 -11.94 -6.45 8.91
N HIS A 116 -10.84 -6.23 8.21
CA HIS A 116 -9.51 -6.62 8.69
C HIS A 116 -8.70 -5.45 9.27
N GLY A 117 -9.29 -4.28 9.37
CA GLY A 117 -8.66 -3.13 10.04
C GLY A 117 -7.58 -2.43 9.23
N PHE A 118 -7.70 -2.44 7.91
CA PHE A 118 -6.80 -1.68 7.03
C PHE A 118 -7.49 -0.41 6.55
N PRO A 119 -6.93 0.77 6.81
CA PRO A 119 -7.43 1.99 6.15
C PRO A 119 -7.21 1.90 4.64
N TYR A 120 -8.08 2.53 3.89
CA TYR A 120 -7.99 2.52 2.43
C TYR A 120 -8.48 3.82 1.84
N ALA A 121 -8.09 4.06 0.60
CA ALA A 121 -8.54 5.21 -0.19
C ALA A 121 -8.57 4.84 -1.66
N ALA A 122 -9.19 5.70 -2.45
CA ALA A 122 -9.26 5.54 -3.90
C ALA A 122 -8.23 6.43 -4.56
N LYS A 123 -7.43 5.87 -5.43
CA LYS A 123 -6.53 6.54 -6.38
C LYS A 123 -5.30 7.20 -5.77
N VAL A 124 -5.44 7.95 -4.69
CA VAL A 124 -4.29 8.61 -4.01
C VAL A 124 -4.49 8.57 -2.51
N ALA A 125 -3.40 8.77 -1.77
CA ALA A 125 -3.46 8.92 -0.32
C ALA A 125 -4.11 10.27 0.02
N PRO A 126 -5.12 10.28 0.90
CA PRO A 126 -5.73 11.54 1.32
C PRO A 126 -4.71 12.45 2.01
N GLU A 127 -4.92 13.76 1.89
CA GLU A 127 -4.07 14.74 2.58
C GLU A 127 -4.02 14.47 4.09
N GLU A 128 -5.15 14.06 4.67
CA GLU A 128 -5.22 13.78 6.09
C GLU A 128 -4.18 12.74 6.52
N TRP A 129 -3.93 11.72 5.68
CA TRP A 129 -2.92 10.71 5.98
C TRP A 129 -1.51 11.31 6.05
N LEU A 130 -1.24 12.27 5.18
CA LEU A 130 0.09 12.87 5.07
C LEU A 130 0.37 13.84 6.21
N ASN A 131 -0.66 14.31 6.87
CA ASN A 131 -0.58 15.26 7.98
C ASN A 131 -0.63 14.60 9.36
N GLU A 132 -0.80 13.30 9.41
CA GLU A 132 -0.89 12.57 10.69
C GLU A 132 0.40 12.60 11.50
#